data_66dd0f208bc5b16096bb8776fb517f6f
#
_entry.id   66dd0f208bc5b16096bb8776fb517f6f
#
_cell.length_a   1.000
_cell.length_b   1.000
_cell.length_c   1.000
_cell.angle_alpha   90.00
_cell.angle_beta   90.00
_cell.angle_gamma   90.00
#
_symmetry.space_group_name_H-M   'P 1'
#
loop_
_entity.id
_entity.type
_entity.pdbx_description
1 polymer ?
#
loop_
_entity_poly.entity_id
_entity_poly.type
_entity_poly.pdbx_seq_one_letter_code
_entity_poly.pdbx_strand_id
1 'polypeptide(L)'
;MAGKGSKPRPTNYKQYSNNYDLIFSKQKMEFHDSKQFAADDVKVALVDIDETVCYYPDKRRYDLAQPLTENIDKINKLYDEGWQIIYWTARGGSDKSKAEGRCYYDFTWKQLESWGCKFYDLSTGSKGKYIKPACDLVIDDKSKRIEEL
;
A
#
# COMPACT_ATOMS: atom_id res chain seq x y z
N MET A 1 -19.10 -32.46 -7.22
CA MET A 1 -18.11 -33.00 -8.16
C MET A 1 -17.08 -31.91 -8.49
N ALA A 2 -15.85 -32.16 -8.17
CA ALA A 2 -14.72 -31.28 -8.49
C ALA A 2 -14.61 -30.96 -9.99
N GLY A 3 -15.23 -31.75 -10.88
CA GLY A 3 -15.18 -31.54 -12.32
C GLY A 3 -15.92 -30.33 -12.86
N LYS A 4 -16.86 -29.75 -12.12
CA LYS A 4 -17.63 -28.59 -12.61
C LYS A 4 -16.88 -27.26 -12.57
N GLY A 5 -15.92 -27.14 -11.68
CA GLY A 5 -15.11 -25.92 -11.56
C GLY A 5 -13.73 -26.04 -12.20
N SER A 6 -13.30 -27.25 -12.58
CA SER A 6 -11.95 -27.48 -13.08
C SER A 6 -11.82 -27.45 -14.60
N LYS A 7 -12.91 -27.57 -15.36
CA LYS A 7 -12.87 -27.52 -16.84
C LYS A 7 -12.59 -26.15 -17.43
N PRO A 8 -13.20 -25.02 -16.95
CA PRO A 8 -12.81 -23.69 -17.39
C PRO A 8 -11.48 -23.22 -16.80
N ARG A 9 -11.18 -23.64 -15.55
CA ARG A 9 -9.95 -23.25 -14.85
C ARG A 9 -8.64 -23.73 -15.49
N PRO A 10 -8.53 -24.96 -16.02
CA PRO A 10 -7.28 -25.38 -16.64
C PRO A 10 -6.86 -24.54 -17.84
N THR A 11 -7.81 -24.03 -18.62
CA THR A 11 -7.50 -23.18 -19.77
C THR A 11 -7.05 -21.78 -19.33
N ASN A 12 -7.77 -21.21 -18.36
CA ASN A 12 -7.40 -19.94 -17.77
C ASN A 12 -6.14 -20.05 -16.91
N TYR A 13 -5.95 -21.18 -16.24
CA TYR A 13 -4.75 -21.45 -15.46
C TYR A 13 -3.51 -21.59 -16.33
N LYS A 14 -3.59 -22.25 -17.48
CA LYS A 14 -2.48 -22.33 -18.44
C LYS A 14 -2.07 -20.95 -18.94
N GLN A 15 -3.02 -20.10 -19.28
CA GLN A 15 -2.76 -18.75 -19.74
C GLN A 15 -2.19 -17.88 -18.61
N TYR A 16 -2.71 -18.02 -17.41
CA TYR A 16 -2.21 -17.35 -16.23
C TYR A 16 -0.81 -17.85 -15.86
N SER A 17 -0.56 -19.16 -15.89
CA SER A 17 0.74 -19.76 -15.63
C SER A 17 1.79 -19.34 -16.65
N ASN A 18 1.43 -19.31 -17.92
CA ASN A 18 2.33 -18.83 -18.98
C ASN A 18 2.69 -17.35 -18.80
N ASN A 19 1.72 -16.52 -18.46
CA ASN A 19 1.95 -15.10 -18.19
C ASN A 19 2.78 -14.91 -16.91
N TYR A 20 2.51 -15.71 -15.88
CA TYR A 20 3.26 -15.72 -14.64
C TYR A 20 4.71 -16.16 -14.87
N ASP A 21 4.93 -17.25 -15.60
CA ASP A 21 6.27 -17.75 -15.95
C ASP A 21 7.06 -16.77 -16.81
N LEU A 22 6.40 -16.07 -17.74
CA LEU A 22 7.00 -15.01 -18.54
C LEU A 22 7.41 -13.80 -17.69
N ILE A 23 6.57 -13.38 -16.76
CA ILE A 23 6.86 -12.28 -15.83
C ILE A 23 7.99 -12.69 -14.87
N PHE A 24 7.94 -13.90 -14.30
CA PHE A 24 8.99 -14.43 -13.42
C PHE A 24 10.31 -14.68 -14.14
N SER A 25 10.28 -15.16 -15.38
CA SER A 25 11.49 -15.33 -16.20
C SER A 25 12.13 -13.97 -16.50
N LYS A 26 11.33 -12.96 -16.82
CA LYS A 26 11.81 -11.59 -16.94
C LYS A 26 12.39 -11.07 -15.63
N GLN A 27 11.68 -11.22 -14.52
CA GLN A 27 12.17 -10.81 -13.21
C GLN A 27 13.45 -11.56 -12.79
N LYS A 28 13.57 -12.88 -13.08
CA LYS A 28 14.80 -13.63 -12.85
C LYS A 28 15.96 -13.14 -13.70
N MET A 29 15.71 -12.80 -14.95
CA MET A 29 16.75 -12.26 -15.83
C MET A 29 17.15 -10.84 -15.39
N GLU A 30 16.19 -10.03 -14.98
CA GLU A 30 16.42 -8.71 -14.40
C GLU A 30 17.19 -8.78 -13.08
N PHE A 31 16.93 -9.79 -12.26
CA PHE A 31 17.60 -10.02 -10.99
C PHE A 31 19.09 -10.39 -11.12
N HIS A 32 19.49 -10.96 -12.26
CA HIS A 32 20.87 -11.32 -12.54
C HIS A 32 21.66 -10.25 -13.31
N ASP A 33 21.01 -9.20 -13.78
CA ASP A 33 21.67 -8.08 -14.44
C ASP A 33 21.92 -6.95 -13.43
N SER A 34 23.15 -6.83 -12.99
CA SER A 34 23.59 -5.78 -12.06
C SER A 34 23.33 -4.35 -12.54
N LYS A 35 23.13 -4.16 -13.84
CA LYS A 35 22.75 -2.87 -14.42
C LYS A 35 21.29 -2.51 -14.22
N GLN A 36 20.42 -3.50 -14.00
CA GLN A 36 19.01 -3.26 -13.75
C GLN A 36 18.73 -2.90 -12.29
N PHE A 37 19.57 -3.28 -11.37
CA PHE A 37 19.50 -2.78 -9.99
C PHE A 37 19.75 -1.26 -9.90
N ALA A 38 20.44 -0.67 -10.85
CA ALA A 38 20.66 0.76 -10.91
C ALA A 38 19.45 1.53 -11.45
N ALA A 39 18.50 0.86 -12.12
CA ALA A 39 17.23 1.46 -12.54
C ALA A 39 16.17 1.46 -11.43
N ASP A 40 16.42 0.70 -10.35
CA ASP A 40 15.56 0.64 -9.18
C ASP A 40 15.92 1.69 -8.11
N ASP A 41 16.56 2.77 -8.49
CA ASP A 41 16.80 3.94 -7.64
C ASP A 41 15.51 4.72 -7.29
N VAL A 42 14.36 4.11 -7.50
CA VAL A 42 13.08 4.68 -7.07
C VAL A 42 12.97 4.51 -5.57
N LYS A 43 13.10 5.62 -4.86
CA LYS A 43 12.92 5.66 -3.41
C LYS A 43 11.46 5.45 -3.03
N VAL A 44 11.23 4.64 -2.03
CA VAL A 44 9.90 4.31 -1.51
C VAL A 44 9.70 4.96 -0.15
N ALA A 45 8.61 5.73 -0.02
CA ALA A 45 8.16 6.26 1.25
C ALA A 45 6.86 5.58 1.69
N LEU A 46 6.86 5.04 2.89
CA LEU A 46 5.65 4.57 3.58
C LEU A 46 5.10 5.70 4.43
N VAL A 47 3.84 6.01 4.25
CA VAL A 47 3.18 7.14 4.93
C VAL A 47 1.96 6.63 5.67
N ASP A 48 1.92 6.84 6.98
CA ASP A 48 0.73 6.60 7.79
C ASP A 48 -0.37 7.61 7.43
N ILE A 49 -1.61 7.27 7.72
CA ILE A 49 -2.77 8.11 7.39
C ILE A 49 -3.28 8.85 8.63
N ASP A 50 -3.74 8.09 9.62
CA ASP A 50 -4.43 8.64 10.78
C ASP A 50 -3.46 9.40 11.69
N GLU A 51 -3.75 10.67 11.98
CA GLU A 51 -2.90 11.61 12.72
C GLU A 51 -1.59 11.99 12.00
N THR A 52 -1.43 11.61 10.76
CA THR A 52 -0.28 11.98 9.91
C THR A 52 -0.71 12.88 8.74
N VAL A 53 -1.69 12.46 7.94
CA VAL A 53 -2.26 13.25 6.84
C VAL A 53 -3.72 13.63 7.06
N CYS A 54 -4.32 13.19 8.15
CA CYS A 54 -5.66 13.58 8.58
C CYS A 54 -5.74 13.67 10.10
N TYR A 55 -6.81 14.28 10.58
CA TYR A 55 -7.13 14.40 12.01
C TYR A 55 -8.64 14.19 12.23
N TYR A 56 -9.01 14.03 13.49
CA TYR A 56 -10.39 13.82 13.90
C TYR A 56 -10.83 14.94 14.84
N PRO A 57 -11.67 15.89 14.37
CA PRO A 57 -12.08 17.03 15.18
C PRO A 57 -13.00 16.67 16.35
N ASP A 58 -13.75 15.57 16.25
CA ASP A 58 -14.68 15.13 17.27
C ASP A 58 -14.53 13.63 17.56
N LYS A 59 -15.16 12.77 16.73
CA LYS A 59 -15.11 11.31 16.92
C LYS A 59 -14.10 10.66 15.97
N ARG A 60 -13.37 9.68 16.49
CA ARG A 60 -12.43 8.89 15.68
C ARG A 60 -13.18 7.87 14.81
N ARG A 61 -13.85 8.38 13.83
CA ARG A 61 -14.50 7.62 12.76
C ARG A 61 -13.86 8.00 11.43
N TYR A 62 -13.51 7.03 10.63
CA TYR A 62 -12.79 7.26 9.37
C TYR A 62 -13.53 8.17 8.39
N ASP A 63 -14.86 8.12 8.38
CA ASP A 63 -15.71 8.98 7.56
C ASP A 63 -15.76 10.45 8.03
N LEU A 64 -15.38 10.72 9.26
CA LEU A 64 -15.31 12.05 9.84
C LEU A 64 -13.89 12.66 9.83
N ALA A 65 -12.92 11.93 9.34
CA ALA A 65 -11.54 12.40 9.23
C ALA A 65 -11.47 13.63 8.32
N GLN A 66 -10.69 14.62 8.76
CA GLN A 66 -10.42 15.85 8.01
C GLN A 66 -8.98 15.87 7.53
N PRO A 67 -8.70 16.32 6.30
CA PRO A 67 -7.35 16.32 5.77
C PRO A 67 -6.46 17.37 6.45
N LEU A 68 -5.22 16.99 6.72
CA LEU A 68 -4.14 17.89 7.06
C LEU A 68 -3.45 18.35 5.77
N THR A 69 -4.01 19.35 5.13
CA THR A 69 -3.60 19.81 3.79
C THR A 69 -2.11 20.12 3.71
N GLU A 70 -1.57 20.79 4.73
CA GLU A 70 -0.15 21.12 4.78
C GLU A 70 0.74 19.86 4.76
N ASN A 71 0.36 18.80 5.48
CA ASN A 71 1.10 17.55 5.47
C ASN A 71 0.94 16.80 4.15
N ILE A 72 -0.26 16.81 3.58
CA ILE A 72 -0.53 16.23 2.26
C ILE A 72 0.33 16.92 1.19
N ASP A 73 0.45 18.23 1.23
CA ASP A 73 1.28 18.99 0.28
C ASP A 73 2.77 18.60 0.38
N LYS A 74 3.27 18.35 1.60
CA LYS A 74 4.65 17.84 1.80
C LYS A 74 4.85 16.46 1.18
N ILE A 75 3.88 15.57 1.36
CA ILE A 75 3.93 14.21 0.76
C ILE A 75 3.80 14.28 -0.76
N ASN A 76 2.89 15.10 -1.27
CA ASN A 76 2.73 15.30 -2.71
C ASN A 76 4.00 15.85 -3.36
N LYS A 77 4.75 16.70 -2.65
CA LYS A 77 6.05 17.19 -3.11
C LYS A 77 7.05 16.05 -3.28
N LEU A 78 7.12 15.10 -2.34
CA LEU A 78 7.97 13.92 -2.47
C LEU A 78 7.55 13.10 -3.70
N TYR A 79 6.24 12.91 -3.92
CA TYR A 79 5.74 12.23 -5.10
C TYR A 79 6.21 12.93 -6.40
N ASP A 80 6.10 14.25 -6.47
CA ASP A 80 6.53 15.05 -7.62
C ASP A 80 8.06 15.01 -7.83
N GLU A 81 8.82 14.78 -6.77
CA GLU A 81 10.27 14.53 -6.80
C GLU A 81 10.67 13.11 -7.22
N GLY A 82 9.69 12.24 -7.52
CA GLY A 82 9.91 10.89 -8.02
C GLY A 82 9.87 9.78 -6.97
N TRP A 83 9.46 10.07 -5.73
CA TRP A 83 9.26 9.05 -4.72
C TRP A 83 8.01 8.23 -5.01
N GLN A 84 8.08 6.93 -4.81
CA GLN A 84 6.89 6.10 -4.72
C GLN A 84 6.29 6.24 -3.33
N ILE A 85 5.13 6.87 -3.26
CA ILE A 85 4.39 7.04 -2.02
C ILE A 85 3.43 5.86 -1.85
N ILE A 86 3.58 5.13 -0.76
CA ILE A 86 2.67 4.06 -0.37
C ILE A 86 2.03 4.48 0.95
N TYR A 87 0.74 4.73 0.94
CA TYR A 87 0.00 4.91 2.18
C TYR A 87 -0.18 3.57 2.88
N TRP A 88 0.22 3.52 4.13
CA TRP A 88 0.25 2.32 4.94
C TRP A 88 -0.49 2.54 6.25
N THR A 89 -1.61 1.85 6.43
CA THR A 89 -2.52 2.07 7.55
C THR A 89 -2.98 0.79 8.19
N ALA A 90 -3.22 0.85 9.49
CA ALA A 90 -3.83 -0.25 10.26
C ALA A 90 -5.36 -0.36 10.09
N ARG A 91 -5.99 0.53 9.32
CA ARG A 91 -7.43 0.50 9.09
C ARG A 91 -7.89 -0.87 8.60
N GLY A 92 -8.91 -1.43 9.22
CA GLY A 92 -9.41 -2.77 8.92
C GLY A 92 -8.59 -3.91 9.53
N GLY A 93 -7.53 -3.61 10.27
CA GLY A 93 -6.65 -4.62 10.89
C GLY A 93 -7.18 -5.18 12.21
N SER A 94 -8.20 -4.59 12.83
CA SER A 94 -8.76 -5.09 14.08
C SER A 94 -9.53 -6.40 13.88
N ASP A 95 -9.52 -7.25 14.90
CA ASP A 95 -10.26 -8.51 14.87
C ASP A 95 -11.76 -8.30 14.66
N LYS A 96 -12.31 -7.22 15.22
CA LYS A 96 -13.70 -6.82 15.00
C LYS A 96 -13.97 -6.50 13.53
N SER A 97 -13.13 -5.70 12.90
CA SER A 97 -13.27 -5.36 11.47
C SER A 97 -13.18 -6.58 10.59
N LYS A 98 -12.28 -7.51 10.91
CA LYS A 98 -12.11 -8.78 10.19
C LYS A 98 -13.33 -9.69 10.36
N ALA A 99 -13.84 -9.82 11.58
CA ALA A 99 -15.02 -10.63 11.89
C ALA A 99 -16.28 -10.08 11.18
N GLU A 100 -16.39 -8.77 11.04
CA GLU A 100 -17.50 -8.10 10.36
C GLU A 100 -17.33 -8.04 8.83
N GLY A 101 -16.24 -8.58 8.29
CA GLY A 101 -15.94 -8.56 6.85
C GLY A 101 -15.74 -7.17 6.26
N ARG A 102 -15.40 -6.19 7.10
CA ARG A 102 -15.22 -4.79 6.66
C ARG A 102 -13.91 -4.65 5.90
N CYS A 103 -14.01 -4.26 4.65
CA CYS A 103 -12.86 -3.88 3.83
C CYS A 103 -12.79 -2.36 3.73
N TYR A 104 -11.76 -1.76 4.32
CA TYR A 104 -11.55 -0.32 4.28
C TYR A 104 -10.67 0.14 3.12
N TYR A 105 -10.25 -0.75 2.24
CA TYR A 105 -9.35 -0.43 1.15
C TYR A 105 -9.95 0.60 0.18
N ASP A 106 -11.10 0.27 -0.41
CA ASP A 106 -11.75 1.15 -1.40
C ASP A 106 -12.20 2.48 -0.78
N PHE A 107 -12.72 2.44 0.43
CA PHE A 107 -13.09 3.64 1.17
C PHE A 107 -11.88 4.55 1.40
N THR A 108 -10.77 4.00 1.87
CA THR A 108 -9.56 4.75 2.16
C THR A 108 -8.93 5.30 0.88
N TRP A 109 -8.92 4.52 -0.18
CA TRP A 109 -8.44 4.96 -1.49
C TRP A 109 -9.19 6.20 -1.98
N LYS A 110 -10.53 6.12 -2.00
CA LYS A 110 -11.38 7.24 -2.41
C LYS A 110 -11.23 8.47 -1.50
N GLN A 111 -11.05 8.25 -0.21
CA GLN A 111 -10.82 9.33 0.73
C GLN A 111 -9.49 10.06 0.45
N LEU A 112 -8.42 9.33 0.23
CA LEU A 112 -7.11 9.89 -0.15
C LEU A 112 -7.19 10.68 -1.46
N GLU A 113 -7.89 10.13 -2.47
CA GLU A 113 -8.11 10.83 -3.74
C GLU A 113 -8.90 12.12 -3.52
N SER A 114 -9.96 12.10 -2.71
CA SER A 114 -10.78 13.26 -2.40
C SER A 114 -10.00 14.37 -1.69
N TRP A 115 -8.94 14.02 -0.96
CA TRP A 115 -8.04 14.96 -0.30
C TRP A 115 -6.92 15.48 -1.19
N GLY A 116 -6.85 15.03 -2.44
CA GLY A 116 -5.81 15.42 -3.40
C GLY A 116 -4.46 14.76 -3.14
N CYS A 117 -4.43 13.64 -2.44
CA CYS A 117 -3.21 12.88 -2.22
C CYS A 117 -2.72 12.25 -3.53
N LYS A 118 -1.42 12.39 -3.80
CA LYS A 118 -0.71 11.71 -4.89
C LYS A 118 0.02 10.51 -4.32
N PHE A 119 -0.26 9.32 -4.82
CA PHE A 119 0.37 8.11 -4.30
C PHE A 119 0.39 7.00 -5.34
N TYR A 120 1.29 6.04 -5.11
CA TYR A 120 1.48 4.87 -5.97
C TYR A 120 0.58 3.71 -5.55
N ASP A 121 0.47 3.46 -4.24
CA ASP A 121 -0.29 2.32 -3.71
C ASP A 121 -0.79 2.60 -2.29
N LEU A 122 -1.68 1.74 -1.85
CA LEU A 122 -2.26 1.74 -0.52
C LEU A 122 -2.20 0.33 0.09
N SER A 123 -1.72 0.23 1.31
CA SER A 123 -1.77 -0.98 2.11
C SER A 123 -2.62 -0.78 3.36
N THR A 124 -3.65 -1.58 3.52
CA THR A 124 -4.54 -1.57 4.69
C THR A 124 -4.37 -2.81 5.54
N GLY A 125 -4.74 -2.74 6.81
CA GLY A 125 -4.69 -3.86 7.74
C GLY A 125 -5.58 -5.05 7.37
N SER A 126 -6.53 -4.88 6.47
CA SER A 126 -7.40 -5.95 5.98
C SER A 126 -6.72 -6.90 5.00
N LYS A 127 -5.58 -6.52 4.42
CA LYS A 127 -4.87 -7.28 3.38
C LYS A 127 -3.44 -7.68 3.74
N GLY A 128 -3.11 -7.80 5.00
CA GLY A 128 -1.77 -8.22 5.38
C GLY A 128 -1.62 -8.47 6.86
N LYS A 129 -0.67 -9.31 7.23
CA LYS A 129 -0.30 -9.51 8.63
C LYS A 129 1.17 -9.14 8.81
N TYR A 130 1.44 -8.11 9.60
CA TYR A 130 2.75 -7.85 10.20
C TYR A 130 3.96 -7.97 9.27
N ILE A 131 3.76 -7.75 7.97
CA ILE A 131 4.85 -7.76 7.01
C ILE A 131 5.58 -6.41 7.10
N LYS A 132 6.87 -6.45 7.39
CA LYS A 132 7.70 -5.25 7.31
C LYS A 132 7.95 -4.94 5.83
N PRO A 133 7.42 -3.86 5.29
CA PRO A 133 7.64 -3.49 3.90
C PRO A 133 9.07 -2.97 3.69
N ALA A 134 9.62 -3.19 2.51
CA ALA A 134 10.86 -2.56 2.09
C ALA A 134 10.58 -1.09 1.74
N CYS A 135 11.34 -0.18 2.33
CA CYS A 135 11.19 1.26 2.08
C CYS A 135 12.47 2.03 2.44
N ASP A 136 12.57 3.23 1.93
CA ASP A 136 13.67 4.16 2.22
C ASP A 136 13.30 5.16 3.32
N LEU A 137 12.01 5.44 3.49
CA LEU A 137 11.49 6.42 4.44
C LEU A 137 10.16 5.95 5.03
N VAL A 138 10.01 6.12 6.35
CA VAL A 138 8.73 5.93 7.06
C VAL A 138 8.31 7.26 7.66
N ILE A 139 7.10 7.70 7.35
CA ILE A 139 6.47 8.92 7.88
C ILE A 139 5.26 8.50 8.71
N ASP A 140 5.36 8.64 10.02
CA ASP A 140 4.38 8.13 10.98
C ASP A 140 4.41 9.01 12.24
N ASP A 141 3.25 9.29 12.82
CA ASP A 141 3.10 10.10 14.02
C ASP A 141 3.63 9.43 15.30
N LYS A 142 3.82 8.10 15.27
CA LYS A 142 4.23 7.31 16.43
C LYS A 142 5.63 6.72 16.34
N SER A 143 6.33 6.97 15.24
CA SER A 143 7.69 6.46 15.04
C SER A 143 8.71 7.20 15.88
N LYS A 144 9.67 6.46 16.44
CA LYS A 144 10.90 7.00 17.02
C LYS A 144 12.11 6.28 16.44
N ARG A 145 13.18 6.99 16.30
CA ARG A 145 14.49 6.39 16.03
C ARG A 145 15.06 5.79 17.32
N ILE A 146 15.93 4.81 17.19
CA ILE A 146 16.55 4.19 18.38
C ILE A 146 17.33 5.21 19.21
N GLU A 147 17.92 6.22 18.56
CA GLU A 147 18.67 7.29 19.22
C GLU A 147 17.78 8.26 20.01
N GLU A 148 16.48 8.23 19.77
CA GLU A 148 15.47 9.05 20.48
C GLU A 148 14.91 8.39 21.74
N LEU A 149 15.34 7.16 22.04
CA LEU A 149 15.00 6.45 23.24
C LEU A 149 16.04 6.75 24.33
#